data_93dc49b382ff4b8e728d3b4345cc9101
#
_entry.id   93dc49b382ff4b8e728d3b4345cc9101
#
_cell.length_a   1.000
_cell.length_b   1.000
_cell.length_c   1.000
_cell.angle_alpha   90.00
_cell.angle_beta   90.00
_cell.angle_gamma   90.00
#
_symmetry.space_group_name_H-M   'P 1'
#
loop_
_entity.id
_entity.type
_entity.pdbx_description
1 polymer ?
#
loop_
_entity_poly.entity_id
_entity_poly.type
_entity_poly.pdbx_seq_one_letter_code
_entity_poly.pdbx_strand_id
1 'polypeptide(L)'
;MDYRQTIANKYSVRDYKDKTIDAKTAKEIRDYARTCPKLVEDIAVDIRFMDYDMVYRQLDGFAGYKGIMIKAPHYAILLSEKKDHYIENAGYVGEGICLKANELGVASCWITFEDSKTVIHKLNLVTDKEVVGIIALGYGKKARKITTGAVATGGNYSQADMKKKSAAGAGRLPLQKMVYIDKWGQEANVDTLTERALYDPMDYARRAPSTLNRQPWRFLIDGSRIILAVRDDEETNEYEEQIDAGIAMLYFEGIIEQSLCQIQWKLGPVEKDYGIPEEYKVVASCEV
;
A
#
# COMPACT_ATOMS: atom_id res chain seq x y z
N MET A 1 -14.68 8.54 -5.73
CA MET A 1 -14.54 7.31 -4.88
C MET A 1 -14.85 7.68 -3.44
N ASP A 2 -15.66 6.88 -2.75
CA ASP A 2 -15.85 7.01 -1.30
C ASP A 2 -14.71 6.26 -0.58
N TYR A 3 -13.73 7.02 -0.10
CA TYR A 3 -12.56 6.44 0.58
C TYR A 3 -12.95 5.72 1.87
N ARG A 4 -13.89 6.25 2.68
CA ARG A 4 -14.33 5.61 3.93
C ARG A 4 -14.88 4.21 3.67
N GLN A 5 -15.84 4.10 2.76
CA GLN A 5 -16.44 2.81 2.42
C GLN A 5 -15.41 1.86 1.78
N THR A 6 -14.59 2.38 0.87
CA THR A 6 -13.66 1.57 0.10
C THR A 6 -12.55 1.01 0.98
N ILE A 7 -11.91 1.85 1.82
CA ILE A 7 -10.87 1.42 2.75
C ILE A 7 -11.42 0.44 3.80
N ALA A 8 -12.62 0.70 4.33
CA ALA A 8 -13.23 -0.20 5.34
C ALA A 8 -13.44 -1.63 4.82
N ASN A 9 -13.68 -1.78 3.51
CA ASN A 9 -13.95 -3.07 2.87
C ASN A 9 -12.72 -3.69 2.19
N LYS A 10 -11.60 -2.96 2.08
CA LYS A 10 -10.41 -3.44 1.40
C LYS A 10 -9.55 -4.34 2.29
N TYR A 11 -9.12 -5.45 1.73
CA TYR A 11 -8.10 -6.32 2.28
C TYR A 11 -7.27 -6.96 1.16
N SER A 12 -6.02 -7.33 1.46
CA SER A 12 -5.13 -7.99 0.50
C SER A 12 -5.57 -9.43 0.26
N VAL A 13 -5.95 -9.76 -0.98
CA VAL A 13 -6.42 -11.11 -1.37
C VAL A 13 -5.30 -11.85 -2.06
N ARG A 14 -5.04 -13.08 -1.62
CA ARG A 14 -3.97 -13.96 -2.14
C ARG A 14 -4.49 -15.25 -2.76
N ASP A 15 -5.82 -15.46 -2.76
CA ASP A 15 -6.46 -16.62 -3.39
C ASP A 15 -7.63 -16.16 -4.26
N TYR A 16 -7.46 -16.26 -5.57
CA TYR A 16 -8.39 -15.76 -6.57
C TYR A 16 -9.18 -16.88 -7.20
N LYS A 17 -10.40 -16.57 -7.67
CA LYS A 17 -11.19 -17.43 -8.53
C LYS A 17 -10.51 -17.50 -9.90
N ASP A 18 -10.64 -18.64 -10.55
CA ASP A 18 -10.30 -18.79 -11.97
C ASP A 18 -11.41 -18.17 -12.83
N LYS A 19 -11.45 -16.84 -12.81
CA LYS A 19 -12.43 -16.03 -13.52
C LYS A 19 -11.79 -14.70 -13.91
N THR A 20 -11.81 -14.40 -15.19
CA THR A 20 -11.35 -13.12 -15.74
C THR A 20 -12.24 -11.97 -15.24
N ILE A 21 -11.65 -10.79 -15.09
CA ILE A 21 -12.40 -9.55 -14.84
C ILE A 21 -13.17 -9.23 -16.12
N ASP A 22 -14.47 -8.92 -15.98
CA ASP A 22 -15.28 -8.59 -17.15
C ASP A 22 -14.78 -7.31 -17.84
N ALA A 23 -15.02 -7.21 -19.15
CA ALA A 23 -14.46 -6.17 -20.00
C ALA A 23 -14.82 -4.74 -19.56
N LYS A 24 -16.05 -4.55 -19.03
CA LYS A 24 -16.52 -3.25 -18.53
C LYS A 24 -15.73 -2.82 -17.30
N THR A 25 -15.68 -3.69 -16.29
CA THR A 25 -14.93 -3.45 -15.05
C THR A 25 -13.45 -3.25 -15.32
N ALA A 26 -12.85 -4.07 -16.18
CA ALA A 26 -11.44 -3.92 -16.57
C ALA A 26 -11.18 -2.59 -17.29
N LYS A 27 -12.13 -2.11 -18.12
CA LYS A 27 -12.05 -0.80 -18.75
C LYS A 27 -12.10 0.33 -17.72
N GLU A 28 -13.03 0.28 -16.77
CA GLU A 28 -13.17 1.30 -15.73
C GLU A 28 -11.91 1.42 -14.85
N ILE A 29 -11.27 0.29 -14.51
CA ILE A 29 -9.99 0.30 -13.77
C ILE A 29 -8.89 0.95 -14.62
N ARG A 30 -8.78 0.58 -15.90
CA ARG A 30 -7.77 1.17 -16.81
C ARG A 30 -8.00 2.66 -17.05
N ASP A 31 -9.24 3.09 -17.19
CA ASP A 31 -9.57 4.50 -17.39
C ASP A 31 -9.21 5.32 -16.13
N TYR A 32 -9.53 4.81 -14.94
CA TYR A 32 -9.09 5.43 -13.69
C TYR A 32 -7.57 5.50 -13.58
N ALA A 33 -6.86 4.44 -13.93
CA ALA A 33 -5.40 4.38 -13.86
C ALA A 33 -4.68 5.45 -14.72
N ARG A 34 -5.36 5.98 -15.75
CA ARG A 34 -4.83 7.07 -16.60
C ARG A 34 -5.00 8.45 -15.98
N THR A 35 -5.91 8.61 -15.06
CA THR A 35 -6.35 9.90 -14.50
C THR A 35 -6.32 9.93 -12.98
N CYS A 36 -5.84 8.86 -12.33
CA CYS A 36 -5.75 8.81 -10.89
C CYS A 36 -4.82 9.90 -10.35
N PRO A 37 -5.12 10.48 -9.18
CA PRO A 37 -4.25 11.44 -8.53
C PRO A 37 -2.85 10.85 -8.32
N LYS A 38 -1.85 11.72 -8.35
CA LYS A 38 -0.46 11.39 -8.07
C LYS A 38 0.02 12.18 -6.85
N LEU A 39 0.97 11.62 -6.13
CA LEU A 39 1.65 12.31 -5.06
C LEU A 39 2.61 13.37 -5.61
N VAL A 40 3.25 13.07 -6.77
CA VAL A 40 4.15 13.95 -7.51
C VAL A 40 3.67 14.01 -8.96
N GLU A 41 3.06 15.14 -9.35
CA GLU A 41 2.42 15.31 -10.67
C GLU A 41 3.40 15.16 -11.85
N ASP A 42 4.62 15.67 -11.70
CA ASP A 42 5.65 15.69 -12.75
C ASP A 42 6.30 14.34 -13.04
N ILE A 43 5.94 13.28 -12.32
CA ILE A 43 6.46 11.94 -12.55
C ILE A 43 5.54 11.20 -13.52
N ALA A 44 6.09 10.75 -14.64
CA ALA A 44 5.37 9.94 -15.59
C ALA A 44 5.26 8.49 -15.10
N VAL A 45 4.02 8.05 -14.85
CA VAL A 45 3.70 6.67 -14.44
C VAL A 45 2.90 5.99 -15.55
N ASP A 46 3.34 4.82 -15.99
CA ASP A 46 2.60 3.95 -16.91
C ASP A 46 2.12 2.71 -16.18
N ILE A 47 0.96 2.19 -16.59
CA ILE A 47 0.43 0.97 -16.00
C ILE A 47 0.10 -0.02 -17.12
N ARG A 48 0.74 -1.19 -17.06
CA ARG A 48 0.52 -2.30 -18.00
C ARG A 48 -0.37 -3.34 -17.33
N PHE A 49 -1.58 -3.50 -17.85
CA PHE A 49 -2.47 -4.59 -17.43
C PHE A 49 -2.17 -5.84 -18.27
N MET A 50 -1.81 -6.92 -17.61
CA MET A 50 -1.34 -8.16 -18.23
C MET A 50 -2.07 -9.36 -17.64
N ASP A 51 -2.21 -10.42 -18.43
CA ASP A 51 -2.93 -11.62 -18.03
C ASP A 51 -2.00 -12.64 -17.34
N TYR A 52 -2.62 -13.65 -16.71
CA TYR A 52 -1.95 -14.73 -15.97
C TYR A 52 -0.76 -15.34 -16.71
N ASP A 53 -0.97 -15.78 -17.97
CA ASP A 53 0.07 -16.49 -18.73
C ASP A 53 1.29 -15.60 -19.03
N MET A 54 1.08 -14.29 -19.17
CA MET A 54 2.14 -13.35 -19.45
C MET A 54 2.99 -13.01 -18.22
N VAL A 55 2.42 -13.10 -17.02
CA VAL A 55 3.09 -12.62 -15.80
C VAL A 55 3.45 -13.78 -14.88
N TYR A 56 2.47 -14.59 -14.46
CA TYR A 56 2.71 -15.64 -13.47
C TYR A 56 3.78 -16.63 -13.91
N ARG A 57 3.69 -17.14 -15.14
CA ARG A 57 4.65 -18.14 -15.65
C ARG A 57 6.06 -17.60 -15.78
N GLN A 58 6.22 -16.30 -15.96
CA GLN A 58 7.54 -15.67 -16.15
C GLN A 58 8.18 -15.27 -14.81
N LEU A 59 7.37 -14.92 -13.80
CA LEU A 59 7.83 -14.37 -12.54
C LEU A 59 7.69 -15.35 -11.36
N ASP A 60 7.02 -16.49 -11.48
CA ASP A 60 6.97 -17.51 -10.43
C ASP A 60 8.39 -18.03 -10.13
N GLY A 61 8.73 -18.11 -8.86
CA GLY A 61 10.10 -18.40 -8.41
C GLY A 61 11.00 -17.16 -8.29
N PHE A 62 10.57 -15.98 -8.80
CA PHE A 62 11.31 -14.73 -8.75
C PHE A 62 10.59 -13.62 -7.99
N ALA A 63 9.31 -13.37 -8.31
CA ALA A 63 8.49 -12.38 -7.62
C ALA A 63 7.62 -13.03 -6.52
N GLY A 64 7.21 -12.21 -5.56
CA GLY A 64 6.48 -12.63 -4.37
C GLY A 64 7.38 -12.97 -3.20
N TYR A 65 6.77 -13.08 -2.02
CA TYR A 65 7.52 -13.35 -0.79
C TYR A 65 8.30 -14.69 -0.90
N LYS A 66 9.64 -14.62 -0.80
CA LYS A 66 10.56 -15.74 -0.99
C LYS A 66 10.34 -16.49 -2.33
N GLY A 67 10.05 -15.74 -3.40
CA GLY A 67 9.80 -16.28 -4.72
C GLY A 67 8.44 -16.96 -4.91
N ILE A 68 7.57 -16.93 -3.92
CA ILE A 68 6.21 -17.50 -4.03
C ILE A 68 5.26 -16.44 -4.57
N MET A 69 4.98 -16.54 -5.86
CA MET A 69 4.11 -15.59 -6.53
C MET A 69 2.62 -15.89 -6.29
N ILE A 70 1.83 -14.84 -6.20
CA ILE A 70 0.37 -14.93 -6.06
C ILE A 70 -0.25 -15.25 -7.42
N LYS A 71 -1.02 -16.35 -7.50
CA LYS A 71 -1.81 -16.71 -8.69
C LYS A 71 -3.04 -15.82 -8.81
N ALA A 72 -3.08 -14.96 -9.81
CA ALA A 72 -4.23 -14.10 -10.11
C ALA A 72 -4.55 -14.13 -11.61
N PRO A 73 -5.81 -13.92 -12.03
CA PRO A 73 -6.15 -13.90 -13.46
C PRO A 73 -5.52 -12.72 -14.21
N HIS A 74 -5.28 -11.60 -13.51
CA HIS A 74 -4.69 -10.39 -14.10
C HIS A 74 -3.68 -9.74 -13.15
N TYR A 75 -2.79 -8.95 -13.73
CA TYR A 75 -1.80 -8.16 -13.01
C TYR A 75 -1.72 -6.74 -13.58
N ALA A 76 -1.47 -5.78 -12.71
CA ALA A 76 -1.05 -4.45 -13.09
C ALA A 76 0.44 -4.29 -12.77
N ILE A 77 1.23 -3.97 -13.79
CA ILE A 77 2.66 -3.66 -13.67
C ILE A 77 2.80 -2.13 -13.72
N LEU A 78 3.29 -1.55 -12.65
CA LEU A 78 3.52 -0.12 -12.55
C LEU A 78 4.94 0.19 -13.03
N LEU A 79 5.04 1.15 -13.93
CA LEU A 79 6.29 1.64 -14.52
C LEU A 79 6.40 3.12 -14.20
N SER A 80 7.51 3.57 -13.64
CA SER A 80 7.72 4.97 -13.29
C SER A 80 9.00 5.52 -13.89
N GLU A 81 8.95 6.76 -14.32
CA GLU A 81 10.14 7.56 -14.56
C GLU A 81 10.92 7.68 -13.24
N LYS A 82 12.26 7.56 -13.31
CA LYS A 82 13.14 7.64 -12.15
C LYS A 82 13.45 9.09 -11.82
N LYS A 83 12.76 9.63 -10.82
CA LYS A 83 12.97 10.97 -10.24
C LYS A 83 12.92 10.86 -8.71
N ASP A 84 13.21 11.95 -8.02
CA ASP A 84 13.06 11.98 -6.56
C ASP A 84 11.62 11.63 -6.16
N HIS A 85 11.45 10.77 -5.16
CA HIS A 85 10.16 10.32 -4.64
C HIS A 85 9.29 9.48 -5.61
N TYR A 86 9.89 8.89 -6.66
CA TYR A 86 9.12 8.11 -7.63
C TYR A 86 8.55 6.81 -7.06
N ILE A 87 9.16 6.28 -6.01
CA ILE A 87 8.69 5.05 -5.35
C ILE A 87 7.50 5.34 -4.45
N GLU A 88 7.55 6.41 -3.64
CA GLU A 88 6.41 6.86 -2.82
C GLU A 88 5.23 7.24 -3.72
N ASN A 89 5.51 7.93 -4.85
CA ASN A 89 4.49 8.23 -5.84
C ASN A 89 3.87 6.96 -6.44
N ALA A 90 4.66 5.92 -6.70
CA ALA A 90 4.15 4.63 -7.19
C ALA A 90 3.29 3.91 -6.15
N GLY A 91 3.66 3.96 -4.87
CA GLY A 91 2.85 3.45 -3.76
C GLY A 91 1.47 4.13 -3.69
N TYR A 92 1.46 5.45 -3.77
CA TYR A 92 0.25 6.28 -3.79
C TYR A 92 -0.65 5.95 -4.99
N VAL A 93 -0.13 5.98 -6.20
CA VAL A 93 -0.87 5.71 -7.45
C VAL A 93 -1.36 4.26 -7.50
N GLY A 94 -0.48 3.30 -7.19
CA GLY A 94 -0.80 1.87 -7.24
C GLY A 94 -1.89 1.50 -6.24
N GLU A 95 -1.85 2.06 -5.04
CA GLU A 95 -2.90 1.81 -4.07
C GLU A 95 -4.21 2.52 -4.43
N GLY A 96 -4.18 3.69 -5.07
CA GLY A 96 -5.35 4.31 -5.66
C GLY A 96 -6.06 3.39 -6.66
N ILE A 97 -5.30 2.67 -7.49
CA ILE A 97 -5.84 1.64 -8.40
C ILE A 97 -6.42 0.45 -7.64
N CYS A 98 -5.75 0.01 -6.56
CA CYS A 98 -6.27 -1.06 -5.70
C CYS A 98 -7.61 -0.68 -5.05
N LEU A 99 -7.74 0.56 -4.57
CA LEU A 99 -8.98 1.08 -4.00
C LEU A 99 -10.09 1.15 -5.07
N LYS A 100 -9.77 1.66 -6.27
CA LYS A 100 -10.74 1.68 -7.39
C LYS A 100 -11.18 0.30 -7.81
N ALA A 101 -10.25 -0.66 -7.90
CA ALA A 101 -10.58 -2.05 -8.17
C ALA A 101 -11.52 -2.63 -7.09
N ASN A 102 -11.23 -2.35 -5.80
CA ASN A 102 -12.09 -2.80 -4.69
C ASN A 102 -13.49 -2.20 -4.73
N GLU A 103 -13.63 -0.90 -5.07
CA GLU A 103 -14.93 -0.24 -5.30
C GLU A 103 -15.76 -0.97 -6.36
N LEU A 104 -15.10 -1.50 -7.39
CA LEU A 104 -15.71 -2.26 -8.48
C LEU A 104 -15.84 -3.77 -8.19
N GLY A 105 -15.57 -4.21 -6.96
CA GLY A 105 -15.67 -5.59 -6.52
C GLY A 105 -14.52 -6.50 -6.99
N VAL A 106 -13.42 -5.92 -7.46
CA VAL A 106 -12.18 -6.62 -7.83
C VAL A 106 -11.19 -6.52 -6.68
N ALA A 107 -10.74 -7.67 -6.18
CA ALA A 107 -9.75 -7.74 -5.13
C ALA A 107 -8.33 -7.55 -5.68
N SER A 108 -7.42 -7.08 -4.82
CA SER A 108 -6.03 -6.82 -5.16
C SER A 108 -5.06 -7.32 -4.09
N CYS A 109 -3.80 -7.49 -4.48
CA CYS A 109 -2.67 -7.69 -3.57
C CYS A 109 -1.38 -7.22 -4.22
N TRP A 110 -0.59 -6.43 -3.48
CA TRP A 110 0.78 -6.10 -3.86
C TRP A 110 1.67 -7.34 -3.85
N ILE A 111 2.59 -7.40 -4.80
CA ILE A 111 3.59 -8.46 -4.97
C ILE A 111 4.96 -7.83 -4.92
N THR A 112 5.80 -8.31 -4.02
CA THR A 112 7.21 -7.89 -3.90
C THR A 112 8.06 -8.50 -5.01
N PHE A 113 9.16 -7.84 -5.37
CA PHE A 113 10.18 -8.34 -6.29
C PHE A 113 11.52 -7.70 -5.95
N GLU A 114 12.61 -8.32 -6.34
CA GLU A 114 13.96 -7.89 -5.94
C GLU A 114 14.59 -6.88 -6.92
N ASP A 115 14.30 -7.02 -8.22
CA ASP A 115 14.99 -6.26 -9.26
C ASP A 115 14.10 -5.90 -10.44
N SER A 116 13.97 -4.59 -10.72
CA SER A 116 13.19 -4.03 -11.81
C SER A 116 13.67 -4.51 -13.19
N LYS A 117 14.98 -4.55 -13.43
CA LYS A 117 15.54 -4.93 -14.74
C LYS A 117 15.22 -6.37 -15.09
N THR A 118 15.27 -7.25 -14.10
CA THR A 118 14.90 -8.66 -14.28
C THR A 118 13.41 -8.79 -14.61
N VAL A 119 12.53 -8.04 -13.96
CA VAL A 119 11.09 -8.03 -14.29
C VAL A 119 10.88 -7.55 -15.74
N ILE A 120 11.51 -6.43 -16.13
CA ILE A 120 11.44 -5.90 -17.50
C ILE A 120 11.86 -6.97 -18.52
N HIS A 121 12.99 -7.62 -18.29
CA HIS A 121 13.51 -8.66 -19.18
C HIS A 121 12.58 -9.87 -19.26
N LYS A 122 12.14 -10.40 -18.13
CA LYS A 122 11.26 -11.58 -18.07
C LYS A 122 9.89 -11.36 -18.70
N LEU A 123 9.35 -10.16 -18.58
CA LEU A 123 8.07 -9.78 -19.16
C LEU A 123 8.20 -9.19 -20.59
N ASN A 124 9.41 -9.10 -21.14
CA ASN A 124 9.71 -8.47 -22.44
C ASN A 124 9.09 -7.08 -22.59
N LEU A 125 9.21 -6.26 -21.54
CA LEU A 125 8.66 -4.91 -21.55
C LEU A 125 9.57 -3.97 -22.36
N VAL A 126 8.98 -3.26 -23.32
CA VAL A 126 9.67 -2.17 -24.03
C VAL A 126 9.38 -0.88 -23.28
N THR A 127 10.37 -0.37 -22.54
CA THR A 127 10.25 0.81 -21.69
C THR A 127 11.63 1.37 -21.35
N ASP A 128 11.68 2.69 -21.14
CA ASP A 128 12.80 3.41 -20.52
C ASP A 128 12.58 3.67 -19.02
N LYS A 129 11.42 3.25 -18.48
CA LYS A 129 11.02 3.40 -17.07
C LYS A 129 11.41 2.18 -16.25
N GLU A 130 11.45 2.36 -14.93
CA GLU A 130 11.63 1.26 -13.98
C GLU A 130 10.28 0.64 -13.57
N VAL A 131 10.26 -0.68 -13.39
CA VAL A 131 9.15 -1.34 -12.71
C VAL A 131 9.20 -0.97 -11.23
N VAL A 132 8.11 -0.38 -10.75
CA VAL A 132 7.96 0.11 -9.37
C VAL A 132 6.79 -0.51 -8.62
N GLY A 133 6.14 -1.50 -9.19
CA GLY A 133 5.05 -2.21 -8.51
C GLY A 133 4.47 -3.32 -9.37
N ILE A 134 4.09 -4.39 -8.71
CA ILE A 134 3.30 -5.49 -9.29
C ILE A 134 2.08 -5.70 -8.40
N ILE A 135 0.90 -5.65 -8.99
CA ILE A 135 -0.37 -5.83 -8.27
C ILE A 135 -1.15 -6.97 -8.91
N ALA A 136 -1.46 -7.99 -8.12
CA ALA A 136 -2.39 -9.05 -8.51
C ALA A 136 -3.84 -8.54 -8.46
N LEU A 137 -4.65 -8.84 -9.46
CA LEU A 137 -6.04 -8.41 -9.60
C LEU A 137 -6.95 -9.58 -9.97
N GLY A 138 -8.14 -9.65 -9.36
CA GLY A 138 -9.12 -10.67 -9.67
C GLY A 138 -10.25 -10.76 -8.66
N TYR A 139 -11.17 -11.71 -8.86
CA TYR A 139 -12.23 -11.96 -7.89
C TYR A 139 -11.72 -12.91 -6.79
N GLY A 140 -11.73 -12.44 -5.54
CA GLY A 140 -11.28 -13.24 -4.39
C GLY A 140 -12.18 -14.46 -4.14
N LYS A 141 -11.58 -15.59 -3.74
CA LYS A 141 -12.35 -16.70 -3.17
C LYS A 141 -12.80 -16.32 -1.77
N LYS A 142 -14.03 -16.71 -1.41
CA LYS A 142 -14.50 -16.56 -0.02
C LYS A 142 -13.60 -17.39 0.89
N ALA A 143 -13.04 -16.76 1.93
CA ALA A 143 -12.28 -17.46 2.94
C ALA A 143 -13.16 -18.54 3.58
N ARG A 144 -12.78 -19.82 3.48
CA ARG A 144 -13.39 -20.88 4.28
C ARG A 144 -12.98 -20.64 5.72
N LYS A 145 -13.94 -20.40 6.63
CA LYS A 145 -13.70 -20.48 8.07
C LYS A 145 -13.30 -21.92 8.41
N ILE A 146 -12.01 -22.17 8.55
CA ILE A 146 -11.53 -23.42 9.10
C ILE A 146 -11.45 -23.19 10.61
N THR A 147 -12.50 -23.65 11.32
CA THR A 147 -12.51 -23.79 12.77
C THR A 147 -11.74 -25.06 13.12
N THR A 148 -10.42 -25.01 13.17
CA THR A 148 -9.61 -26.04 13.81
C THR A 148 -8.40 -25.39 14.44
N GLY A 149 -8.33 -25.47 15.78
CA GLY A 149 -7.16 -25.07 16.53
C GLY A 149 -5.98 -25.98 16.20
N ALA A 150 -5.00 -25.41 15.53
CA ALA A 150 -3.64 -25.93 15.50
C ALA A 150 -2.70 -24.73 15.44
N VAL A 151 -1.97 -24.53 16.52
CA VAL A 151 -0.84 -23.62 16.60
C VAL A 151 0.29 -24.26 15.79
N ALA A 152 0.61 -23.70 14.62
CA ALA A 152 1.78 -24.12 13.85
C ALA A 152 3.00 -23.36 14.40
N THR A 153 3.83 -24.06 15.14
CA THR A 153 5.19 -23.65 15.49
C THR A 153 6.13 -24.09 14.36
N GLY A 154 6.84 -23.12 13.75
CA GLY A 154 7.97 -23.42 12.85
C GLY A 154 7.89 -22.87 11.45
N GLY A 155 8.66 -21.95 11.19
CA GLY A 155 9.27 -21.17 10.13
C GLY A 155 9.25 -21.59 8.67
N ASN A 156 8.19 -22.15 8.09
CA ASN A 156 8.05 -22.22 6.64
C ASN A 156 6.65 -21.73 6.24
N TYR A 157 6.59 -20.50 5.69
CA TYR A 157 5.36 -19.97 5.11
C TYR A 157 5.06 -20.71 3.80
N SER A 158 4.08 -21.61 3.83
CA SER A 158 3.51 -22.22 2.63
C SER A 158 2.42 -21.33 2.03
N GLN A 159 2.01 -21.58 0.78
CA GLN A 159 0.83 -20.92 0.18
C GLN A 159 -0.43 -21.07 1.06
N ALA A 160 -0.54 -22.15 1.82
CA ALA A 160 -1.63 -22.39 2.77
C ALA A 160 -1.58 -21.42 3.96
N ASP A 161 -0.39 -21.07 4.45
CA ASP A 161 -0.21 -20.13 5.56
C ASP A 161 -0.48 -18.69 5.13
N MET A 162 -0.09 -18.32 3.90
CA MET A 162 -0.46 -17.04 3.31
C MET A 162 -1.98 -16.89 3.13
N LYS A 163 -2.68 -17.96 2.75
CA LYS A 163 -4.16 -18.00 2.65
C LYS A 163 -4.83 -17.82 4.02
N LYS A 164 -4.30 -18.42 5.08
CA LYS A 164 -4.83 -18.28 6.45
C LYS A 164 -4.68 -16.84 6.96
N LYS A 165 -3.54 -16.17 6.71
CA LYS A 165 -3.33 -14.77 7.12
C LYS A 165 -4.27 -13.79 6.42
N SER A 166 -4.62 -14.01 5.15
CA SER A 166 -5.58 -13.16 4.44
C SER A 166 -7.04 -13.30 4.93
N ALA A 167 -7.38 -14.44 5.55
CA ALA A 167 -8.74 -14.71 6.04
C ALA A 167 -9.00 -14.15 7.46
N ALA A 168 -7.96 -13.85 8.23
CA ALA A 168 -8.08 -13.51 9.66
C ALA A 168 -8.08 -11.99 9.97
N GLY A 169 -8.03 -11.12 8.94
CA GLY A 169 -7.81 -9.69 9.16
C GLY A 169 -6.45 -9.45 9.86
N ALA A 170 -5.49 -8.89 9.14
CA ALA A 170 -4.18 -8.61 9.73
C ALA A 170 -4.34 -7.63 10.91
N GLY A 171 -3.75 -7.95 12.06
CA GLY A 171 -3.73 -7.06 13.22
C GLY A 171 -3.16 -5.69 12.86
N ARG A 172 -3.74 -4.63 13.41
CA ARG A 172 -3.25 -3.25 13.22
C ARG A 172 -2.67 -2.72 14.52
N LEU A 173 -1.62 -1.92 14.39
CA LEU A 173 -1.06 -1.22 15.56
C LEU A 173 -2.16 -0.34 16.19
N PRO A 174 -2.22 -0.24 17.52
CA PRO A 174 -3.12 0.71 18.17
C PRO A 174 -2.69 2.15 17.82
N LEU A 175 -3.65 3.09 17.75
CA LEU A 175 -3.37 4.49 17.41
C LEU A 175 -2.29 5.13 18.29
N GLN A 176 -2.28 4.80 19.58
CA GLN A 176 -1.32 5.30 20.56
C GLN A 176 0.15 4.91 20.22
N LYS A 177 0.34 3.81 19.47
CA LYS A 177 1.67 3.39 19.01
C LYS A 177 2.03 3.93 17.63
N MET A 178 1.09 4.61 16.97
CA MET A 178 1.24 5.11 15.62
C MET A 178 1.25 6.64 15.55
N VAL A 179 0.59 7.32 16.50
CA VAL A 179 0.40 8.78 16.47
C VAL A 179 0.96 9.43 17.73
N TYR A 180 1.81 10.42 17.55
CA TYR A 180 2.41 11.22 18.61
C TYR A 180 1.99 12.69 18.49
N ILE A 181 2.05 13.46 19.60
CA ILE A 181 1.71 14.87 19.66
C ILE A 181 2.91 15.67 20.16
N ASP A 182 3.22 16.77 19.48
CA ASP A 182 4.24 17.77 19.77
C ASP A 182 5.69 17.25 19.73
N LYS A 183 5.96 16.05 20.21
CA LYS A 183 7.27 15.39 20.15
C LYS A 183 7.13 13.87 20.07
N TRP A 184 8.17 13.24 19.59
CA TRP A 184 8.22 11.77 19.50
C TRP A 184 8.04 11.10 20.87
N GLY A 185 7.24 10.01 20.88
CA GLY A 185 6.95 9.23 22.09
C GLY A 185 5.82 9.78 22.96
N GLN A 186 5.34 11.00 22.74
CA GLN A 186 4.14 11.52 23.39
C GLN A 186 2.90 10.99 22.66
N GLU A 187 2.38 9.86 23.16
CA GLU A 187 1.26 9.15 22.52
C GLU A 187 -0.01 10.02 22.45
N ALA A 188 -0.65 10.06 21.29
CA ALA A 188 -1.95 10.70 21.12
C ALA A 188 -3.05 9.86 21.78
N ASN A 189 -3.96 10.51 22.50
CA ASN A 189 -5.18 9.86 22.98
C ASN A 189 -6.36 10.11 22.03
N VAL A 190 -7.41 9.30 22.15
CA VAL A 190 -8.60 9.37 21.29
C VAL A 190 -9.31 10.71 21.40
N ASP A 191 -9.41 11.26 22.61
CA ASP A 191 -10.14 12.53 22.85
C ASP A 191 -9.43 13.68 22.12
N THR A 192 -8.11 13.80 22.25
CA THR A 192 -7.31 14.82 21.55
C THR A 192 -7.41 14.69 20.03
N LEU A 193 -7.38 13.47 19.50
CA LEU A 193 -7.53 13.26 18.05
C LEU A 193 -8.96 13.63 17.59
N THR A 194 -9.96 13.35 18.39
CA THR A 194 -11.36 13.68 18.09
C THR A 194 -11.60 15.19 18.13
N GLU A 195 -11.10 15.90 19.14
CA GLU A 195 -11.18 17.36 19.27
C GLU A 195 -10.53 18.08 18.08
N ARG A 196 -9.45 17.50 17.52
CA ARG A 196 -8.75 18.01 16.34
C ARG A 196 -9.34 17.54 15.01
N ALA A 197 -10.41 16.74 15.01
CA ALA A 197 -10.99 16.08 13.83
C ALA A 197 -10.02 15.13 13.08
N LEU A 198 -8.98 14.64 13.77
CA LEU A 198 -7.93 13.78 13.20
C LEU A 198 -8.13 12.29 13.54
N TYR A 199 -9.11 11.94 14.38
CA TYR A 199 -9.34 10.53 14.74
C TYR A 199 -9.59 9.65 13.51
N ASP A 200 -10.56 10.01 12.67
CA ASP A 200 -10.89 9.24 11.48
C ASP A 200 -9.72 9.16 10.48
N PRO A 201 -9.09 10.30 10.06
CA PRO A 201 -7.94 10.22 9.17
C PRO A 201 -6.83 9.28 9.67
N MET A 202 -6.52 9.32 10.97
CA MET A 202 -5.49 8.44 11.57
C MET A 202 -5.95 6.98 11.68
N ASP A 203 -7.22 6.70 12.03
CA ASP A 203 -7.75 5.34 12.09
C ASP A 203 -7.80 4.69 10.71
N TYR A 204 -8.12 5.45 9.67
CA TYR A 204 -8.11 4.95 8.32
C TYR A 204 -6.69 4.80 7.75
N ALA A 205 -5.76 5.74 8.01
CA ALA A 205 -4.36 5.59 7.67
C ALA A 205 -3.74 4.32 8.29
N ARG A 206 -4.12 4.00 9.52
CA ARG A 206 -3.74 2.76 10.22
C ARG A 206 -4.12 1.48 9.45
N ARG A 207 -5.14 1.53 8.60
CA ARG A 207 -5.64 0.39 7.81
C ARG A 207 -4.88 0.17 6.51
N ALA A 208 -4.00 1.06 6.14
CA ALA A 208 -3.18 0.95 4.95
C ALA A 208 -2.48 -0.42 4.89
N PRO A 209 -2.42 -1.10 3.74
CA PRO A 209 -1.60 -2.29 3.61
C PRO A 209 -0.12 -1.93 3.69
N SER A 210 0.70 -2.87 4.16
CA SER A 210 2.15 -2.73 4.14
C SER A 210 2.83 -4.06 3.87
N THR A 211 4.08 -4.01 3.45
CA THR A 211 4.90 -5.18 3.25
C THR A 211 4.96 -5.99 4.55
N LEU A 212 4.69 -7.28 4.47
CA LEU A 212 4.58 -8.20 5.61
C LEU A 212 3.67 -7.72 6.75
N ASN A 213 2.83 -6.70 6.54
CA ASN A 213 2.02 -6.01 7.56
C ASN A 213 2.87 -5.36 8.66
N ARG A 214 4.06 -4.88 8.32
CA ARG A 214 5.01 -4.26 9.27
C ARG A 214 4.55 -2.90 9.78
N GLN A 215 3.71 -2.17 9.00
CA GLN A 215 3.14 -0.87 9.37
C GLN A 215 4.25 0.09 9.83
N PRO A 216 5.22 0.42 8.95
CA PRO A 216 6.44 1.10 9.34
C PRO A 216 6.21 2.58 9.69
N TRP A 217 5.08 3.16 9.33
CA TRP A 217 4.76 4.57 9.48
C TRP A 217 4.43 4.97 10.92
N ARG A 218 4.81 6.21 11.27
CA ARG A 218 4.38 6.93 12.47
C ARG A 218 4.00 8.34 12.06
N PHE A 219 2.95 8.85 12.67
CA PHE A 219 2.51 10.23 12.48
C PHE A 219 2.84 11.04 13.72
N LEU A 220 3.32 12.27 13.51
CA LEU A 220 3.52 13.24 14.58
C LEU A 220 2.74 14.50 14.25
N ILE A 221 1.98 15.01 15.20
CA ILE A 221 1.11 16.18 15.09
C ILE A 221 1.76 17.32 15.84
N ASP A 222 2.09 18.43 15.16
CA ASP A 222 2.60 19.67 15.74
C ASP A 222 1.70 20.84 15.30
N GLY A 223 0.75 21.21 16.15
CA GLY A 223 -0.28 22.18 15.79
C GLY A 223 -1.15 21.68 14.62
N SER A 224 -1.11 22.40 13.49
CA SER A 224 -1.75 22.02 12.23
C SER A 224 -0.87 21.13 11.34
N ARG A 225 0.41 20.99 11.67
CA ARG A 225 1.35 20.20 10.87
C ARG A 225 1.29 18.72 11.22
N ILE A 226 1.14 17.90 10.20
CA ILE A 226 1.24 16.44 10.30
C ILE A 226 2.57 16.01 9.66
N ILE A 227 3.40 15.29 10.41
CA ILE A 227 4.69 14.75 9.97
C ILE A 227 4.55 13.23 9.86
N LEU A 228 4.96 12.66 8.73
CA LEU A 228 5.04 11.24 8.50
C LEU A 228 6.50 10.79 8.58
N ALA A 229 6.78 9.88 9.52
CA ALA A 229 8.07 9.19 9.62
C ALA A 229 7.88 7.69 9.36
N VAL A 230 8.86 7.08 8.72
CA VAL A 230 8.87 5.66 8.38
C VAL A 230 10.08 4.99 8.99
N ARG A 231 9.86 3.81 9.56
CA ARG A 231 10.92 3.02 10.21
C ARG A 231 11.71 2.23 9.17
N ASP A 232 13.02 2.26 9.30
CA ASP A 232 13.92 1.30 8.71
C ASP A 232 13.77 -0.05 9.44
N ASP A 233 13.35 -1.10 8.74
CA ASP A 233 12.95 -2.38 9.32
C ASP A 233 13.79 -3.52 8.72
N GLU A 234 14.43 -4.32 9.56
CA GLU A 234 15.29 -5.45 9.15
C GLU A 234 14.59 -6.50 8.26
N GLU A 235 13.25 -6.57 8.30
CA GLU A 235 12.45 -7.53 7.51
C GLU A 235 11.97 -6.96 6.16
N THR A 236 12.22 -5.68 5.91
CA THR A 236 11.87 -4.97 4.68
C THR A 236 13.10 -4.28 4.09
N ASN A 237 12.95 -3.62 2.98
CA ASN A 237 14.00 -2.79 2.38
C ASN A 237 13.44 -1.39 2.10
N GLU A 238 14.35 -0.44 1.83
CA GLU A 238 14.01 0.97 1.61
C GLU A 238 12.94 1.16 0.52
N TYR A 239 12.98 0.38 -0.55
CA TYR A 239 11.98 0.41 -1.62
C TYR A 239 10.58 0.05 -1.09
N GLU A 240 10.46 -1.02 -0.30
CA GLU A 240 9.18 -1.47 0.26
C GLU A 240 8.62 -0.46 1.26
N GLU A 241 9.51 0.17 2.04
CA GLU A 241 9.15 1.21 3.01
C GLU A 241 8.67 2.50 2.34
N GLN A 242 9.29 2.88 1.22
CA GLN A 242 8.85 4.02 0.40
C GLN A 242 7.48 3.76 -0.26
N ILE A 243 7.23 2.55 -0.78
CA ILE A 243 5.90 2.16 -1.25
C ILE A 243 4.87 2.27 -0.13
N ASP A 244 5.18 1.72 1.04
CA ASP A 244 4.29 1.75 2.21
C ASP A 244 4.01 3.19 2.69
N ALA A 245 5.00 4.10 2.60
CA ALA A 245 4.83 5.52 2.87
C ALA A 245 3.82 6.18 1.92
N GLY A 246 3.96 5.95 0.62
CA GLY A 246 3.03 6.46 -0.39
C GLY A 246 1.60 5.97 -0.17
N ILE A 247 1.44 4.71 0.20
CA ILE A 247 0.14 4.12 0.55
C ILE A 247 -0.46 4.79 1.80
N ALA A 248 0.34 4.99 2.85
CA ALA A 248 -0.12 5.62 4.08
C ALA A 248 -0.56 7.08 3.84
N MET A 249 0.17 7.83 3.01
CA MET A 249 -0.19 9.18 2.59
C MET A 249 -1.54 9.22 1.89
N LEU A 250 -1.80 8.32 0.93
CA LEU A 250 -3.08 8.24 0.23
C LEU A 250 -4.26 7.96 1.19
N TYR A 251 -4.07 7.06 2.16
CA TYR A 251 -5.13 6.72 3.11
C TYR A 251 -5.47 7.87 4.04
N PHE A 252 -4.46 8.59 4.52
CA PHE A 252 -4.67 9.79 5.34
C PHE A 252 -5.35 10.89 4.53
N GLU A 253 -4.81 11.25 3.36
CA GLU A 253 -5.31 12.30 2.48
C GLU A 253 -6.75 12.03 2.03
N GLY A 254 -7.04 10.82 1.56
CA GLY A 254 -8.37 10.47 1.09
C GLY A 254 -9.49 10.62 2.14
N ILE A 255 -9.16 10.52 3.42
CA ILE A 255 -10.14 10.72 4.51
C ILE A 255 -10.19 12.18 4.95
N ILE A 256 -9.05 12.85 5.09
CA ILE A 256 -9.02 14.24 5.53
C ILE A 256 -9.70 15.16 4.52
N GLU A 257 -9.50 14.93 3.23
CA GLU A 257 -10.11 15.71 2.16
C GLU A 257 -11.64 15.51 2.04
N GLN A 258 -12.13 14.33 2.43
CA GLN A 258 -13.58 14.09 2.49
C GLN A 258 -14.26 14.74 3.70
N SER A 259 -13.53 15.13 4.71
CA SER A 259 -14.09 15.54 5.99
C SER A 259 -13.67 16.91 6.49
N LEU A 260 -12.54 17.46 6.08
CA LEU A 260 -11.98 18.68 6.68
C LEU A 260 -11.46 19.69 5.66
N CYS A 261 -10.34 19.39 4.97
CA CYS A 261 -9.65 20.31 4.06
C CYS A 261 -8.86 19.56 2.99
N GLN A 262 -8.56 20.25 1.91
CA GLN A 262 -7.55 19.76 0.96
C GLN A 262 -6.17 19.95 1.55
N ILE A 263 -5.32 18.97 1.35
CA ILE A 263 -3.93 18.99 1.81
C ILE A 263 -2.96 18.79 0.65
N GLN A 264 -1.72 19.17 0.87
CA GLN A 264 -0.62 18.88 -0.04
C GLN A 264 0.57 18.36 0.75
N TRP A 265 1.03 17.17 0.42
CA TRP A 265 2.23 16.61 1.01
C TRP A 265 3.48 17.33 0.50
N LYS A 266 4.33 17.75 1.42
CA LYS A 266 5.71 18.18 1.18
C LYS A 266 6.61 17.01 1.48
N LEU A 267 7.24 16.46 0.46
CA LEU A 267 8.13 15.30 0.58
C LEU A 267 9.51 15.73 1.07
N GLY A 268 10.13 14.86 1.87
CA GLY A 268 11.45 15.10 2.45
C GLY A 268 11.43 15.46 3.93
N PRO A 269 12.60 15.77 4.49
CA PRO A 269 12.77 16.05 5.92
C PRO A 269 12.12 17.38 6.34
N VAL A 270 11.93 17.55 7.64
CA VAL A 270 11.50 18.80 8.26
C VAL A 270 12.66 19.41 9.06
N GLU A 271 12.67 20.75 9.18
CA GLU A 271 13.77 21.47 9.87
C GLU A 271 13.75 21.29 11.39
N LYS A 272 12.56 21.21 11.99
CA LYS A 272 12.39 21.13 13.45
C LYS A 272 12.74 19.72 13.93
N ASP A 273 13.57 19.68 14.98
CA ASP A 273 13.87 18.44 15.69
C ASP A 273 12.71 18.07 16.63
N TYR A 274 12.15 16.90 16.43
CA TYR A 274 11.07 16.34 17.24
C TYR A 274 11.53 15.19 18.15
N GLY A 275 12.84 14.91 18.21
CA GLY A 275 13.42 13.78 18.93
C GLY A 275 13.07 12.44 18.28
N ILE A 276 12.97 12.40 16.95
CA ILE A 276 12.70 11.16 16.18
C ILE A 276 13.95 10.28 16.24
N PRO A 277 13.84 8.99 16.65
CA PRO A 277 14.97 8.08 16.71
C PRO A 277 15.58 7.83 15.32
N GLU A 278 16.86 7.48 15.28
CA GLU A 278 17.64 7.28 14.04
C GLU A 278 17.08 6.19 13.13
N GLU A 279 16.38 5.19 13.70
CA GLU A 279 15.71 4.14 12.94
C GLU A 279 14.44 4.61 12.21
N TYR A 280 14.04 5.87 12.38
CA TYR A 280 12.93 6.49 11.64
C TYR A 280 13.43 7.65 10.79
N LYS A 281 12.97 7.69 9.55
CA LYS A 281 13.22 8.80 8.63
C LYS A 281 11.93 9.59 8.41
N VAL A 282 11.97 10.92 8.53
CA VAL A 282 10.86 11.79 8.08
C VAL A 282 10.81 11.74 6.56
N VAL A 283 9.66 11.34 6.03
CA VAL A 283 9.44 11.19 4.58
C VAL A 283 8.53 12.27 3.99
N ALA A 284 7.64 12.83 4.80
CA ALA A 284 6.73 13.87 4.34
C ALA A 284 6.14 14.69 5.50
N SER A 285 5.58 15.86 5.16
CA SER A 285 4.71 16.62 6.05
C SER A 285 3.60 17.32 5.26
N CYS A 286 2.47 17.62 5.93
CA CYS A 286 1.40 18.44 5.38
C CYS A 286 0.81 19.36 6.47
N GLU A 287 0.03 20.36 6.07
CA GLU A 287 -0.77 21.22 6.95
C GLU A 287 -2.24 20.84 6.83
N VAL A 288 -2.97 20.81 7.95
CA VAL A 288 -4.40 20.48 8.05
C VAL A 288 -5.20 21.60 8.70
#